data_cde72f60136a41243eae2dcd664ae706
#
_entry.id   cde72f60136a41243eae2dcd664ae706
#
_cell.length_a   1.000
_cell.length_b   1.000
_cell.length_c   1.000
_cell.angle_alpha   90.00
_cell.angle_beta   90.00
_cell.angle_gamma   90.00
#
_symmetry.space_group_name_H-M   'P 1'
#
loop_
_entity.id
_entity.type
_entity.pdbx_description
1 polymer ?
#
loop_
_entity_poly.entity_id
_entity_poly.type
_entity_poly.pdbx_seq_one_letter_code
_entity_poly.pdbx_strand_id
1 'polypeptide(L)'
;MRDRSDPGPATRFPASRRGSAAIEFAAVVPIMILLAAGIVECGAVFQVYNQTNRLATQYAIVWSDCRDDTTSCQTELNTYTPDAAKGNVAPQLSPSRITLQMFQVRMSGTTPQVVYAYPAGATPTAAQIDAVQKTVPDRQTGVIVTATYRHSLMFFSALAAPFLDAAALAPSYTVTQLKT
;
A
#
# COMPACT_ATOMS: atom_id res chain seq x y z
N MET A 1 54.14 -31.34 69.27
CA MET A 1 54.31 -31.16 67.80
C MET A 1 52.95 -30.88 67.19
N ARG A 2 52.68 -29.63 66.83
CA ARG A 2 51.41 -29.22 66.11
C ARG A 2 51.77 -28.97 64.67
N ASP A 3 51.26 -29.86 63.84
CA ASP A 3 51.35 -29.72 62.38
C ASP A 3 50.43 -28.61 61.92
N ARG A 4 51.01 -27.59 61.37
CA ARG A 4 50.32 -26.42 60.82
C ARG A 4 50.12 -26.67 59.30
N SER A 5 49.01 -27.24 58.95
CA SER A 5 48.61 -27.37 57.53
C SER A 5 48.41 -26.00 56.97
N ASP A 6 49.33 -25.60 56.12
CA ASP A 6 49.20 -24.36 55.34
C ASP A 6 48.03 -24.46 54.36
N PRO A 7 47.05 -23.51 54.30
CA PRO A 7 46.02 -23.51 53.31
C PRO A 7 46.64 -23.06 51.97
N GLY A 8 46.71 -23.97 51.00
CA GLY A 8 47.21 -23.72 49.67
C GLY A 8 46.50 -22.52 48.99
N PRO A 9 47.17 -21.84 48.05
CA PRO A 9 46.68 -20.65 47.42
C PRO A 9 45.34 -20.92 46.68
N ALA A 10 44.30 -20.21 47.12
CA ALA A 10 43.00 -20.21 46.45
C ALA A 10 43.20 -19.77 44.98
N THR A 11 43.06 -20.67 44.04
CA THR A 11 43.05 -20.38 42.62
C THR A 11 41.86 -19.49 42.29
N ARG A 12 42.12 -18.20 42.20
CA ARG A 12 41.13 -17.23 41.65
C ARG A 12 40.92 -17.58 40.21
N PHE A 13 39.80 -18.20 39.89
CA PHE A 13 39.36 -18.37 38.51
C PHE A 13 39.21 -16.97 37.91
N PRO A 14 39.86 -16.68 36.77
CA PRO A 14 39.68 -15.40 36.13
C PRO A 14 38.19 -15.25 35.74
N ALA A 15 37.54 -14.19 36.28
CA ALA A 15 36.18 -13.88 35.96
C ALA A 15 36.07 -13.80 34.43
N SER A 16 35.32 -14.73 33.86
CA SER A 16 35.35 -14.99 32.42
C SER A 16 34.73 -13.79 31.70
N ARG A 17 35.55 -13.00 30.98
CA ARG A 17 35.10 -11.93 30.07
C ARG A 17 34.16 -12.45 28.99
N ARG A 18 34.08 -13.77 28.80
CA ARG A 18 33.15 -14.43 27.86
C ARG A 18 31.68 -14.27 28.24
N GLY A 19 31.35 -14.12 29.53
CA GLY A 19 29.99 -13.88 29.99
C GLY A 19 29.46 -12.47 29.69
N SER A 20 30.34 -11.45 29.74
CA SER A 20 29.97 -10.06 29.44
C SER A 20 29.55 -9.89 27.97
N ALA A 21 30.34 -10.41 27.03
CA ALA A 21 30.04 -10.35 25.60
C ALA A 21 28.70 -11.04 25.23
N ALA A 22 28.37 -12.13 25.89
CA ALA A 22 27.11 -12.84 25.68
C ALA A 22 25.89 -12.00 26.13
N ILE A 23 26.01 -11.28 27.24
CA ILE A 23 24.94 -10.39 27.74
C ILE A 23 24.80 -9.17 26.84
N GLU A 24 25.90 -8.57 26.42
CA GLU A 24 25.88 -7.44 25.48
C GLU A 24 25.24 -7.84 24.13
N PHE A 25 25.61 -9.01 23.62
CA PHE A 25 25.03 -9.53 22.39
C PHE A 25 23.53 -9.82 22.55
N ALA A 26 23.12 -10.43 23.68
CA ALA A 26 21.71 -10.69 23.95
C ALA A 26 20.86 -9.42 24.05
N ALA A 27 21.43 -8.29 24.45
CA ALA A 27 20.74 -7.00 24.49
C ALA A 27 20.63 -6.34 23.09
N VAL A 28 21.63 -6.54 22.22
CA VAL A 28 21.68 -5.91 20.90
C VAL A 28 20.84 -6.68 19.87
N VAL A 29 20.83 -8.01 19.92
CA VAL A 29 20.12 -8.85 18.93
C VAL A 29 18.64 -8.52 18.78
N PRO A 30 17.83 -8.33 19.83
CA PRO A 30 16.43 -7.97 19.69
C PRO A 30 16.23 -6.64 18.95
N ILE A 31 17.10 -5.66 19.20
CA ILE A 31 17.06 -4.36 18.53
C ILE A 31 17.37 -4.53 17.04
N MET A 32 18.39 -5.32 16.70
CA MET A 32 18.73 -5.61 15.31
C MET A 32 17.61 -6.33 14.57
N ILE A 33 16.93 -7.27 15.22
CA ILE A 33 15.77 -7.97 14.65
C ILE A 33 14.61 -6.99 14.39
N LEU A 34 14.31 -6.11 15.35
CA LEU A 34 13.28 -5.09 15.17
C LEU A 34 13.59 -4.11 14.03
N LEU A 35 14.85 -3.70 13.93
CA LEU A 35 15.28 -2.83 12.82
C LEU A 35 15.17 -3.55 11.47
N ALA A 36 15.62 -4.80 11.39
CA ALA A 36 15.51 -5.60 10.17
C ALA A 36 14.03 -5.81 9.77
N ALA A 37 13.16 -6.14 10.73
CA ALA A 37 11.73 -6.27 10.49
C ALA A 37 11.11 -4.93 10.00
N GLY A 38 11.52 -3.80 10.59
CA GLY A 38 11.08 -2.46 10.16
C GLY A 38 11.47 -2.14 8.72
N ILE A 39 12.69 -2.46 8.31
CA ILE A 39 13.17 -2.23 6.93
C ILE A 39 12.35 -3.06 5.94
N VAL A 40 12.09 -4.34 6.24
CA VAL A 40 11.27 -5.21 5.39
C VAL A 40 9.83 -4.69 5.28
N GLU A 41 9.23 -4.29 6.39
CA GLU A 41 7.87 -3.73 6.40
C GLU A 41 7.76 -2.44 5.60
N CYS A 42 8.69 -1.49 5.77
CA CYS A 42 8.73 -0.26 4.98
C CYS A 42 8.91 -0.54 3.49
N GLY A 43 9.76 -1.50 3.13
CA GLY A 43 9.95 -1.93 1.75
C GLY A 43 8.66 -2.50 1.14
N ALA A 44 7.93 -3.33 1.89
CA ALA A 44 6.66 -3.89 1.46
C ALA A 44 5.59 -2.80 1.25
N VAL A 45 5.47 -1.85 2.18
CA VAL A 45 4.54 -0.70 2.05
C VAL A 45 4.87 0.14 0.82
N PHE A 46 6.15 0.46 0.60
CA PHE A 46 6.58 1.23 -0.57
C PHE A 46 6.26 0.52 -1.89
N GLN A 47 6.47 -0.80 -1.93
CA GLN A 47 6.15 -1.62 -3.08
C GLN A 47 4.64 -1.65 -3.37
N VAL A 48 3.82 -1.80 -2.35
CA VAL A 48 2.36 -1.74 -2.44
C VAL A 48 1.91 -0.38 -3.00
N TYR A 49 2.50 0.71 -2.50
CA TYR A 49 2.19 2.06 -2.97
C TYR A 49 2.47 2.23 -4.47
N ASN A 50 3.64 1.79 -4.93
CA ASN A 50 4.02 1.86 -6.34
C ASN A 50 3.12 0.99 -7.23
N GLN A 51 2.76 -0.21 -6.78
CA GLN A 51 1.86 -1.09 -7.53
C GLN A 51 0.44 -0.53 -7.62
N THR A 52 -0.06 0.07 -6.55
CA THR A 52 -1.39 0.70 -6.53
C THR A 52 -1.44 1.91 -7.46
N ASN A 53 -0.39 2.74 -7.48
CA ASN A 53 -0.25 3.85 -8.42
C ASN A 53 -0.23 3.35 -9.87
N ARG A 54 0.60 2.35 -10.18
CA ARG A 54 0.67 1.73 -11.50
C ARG A 54 -0.69 1.19 -11.94
N LEU A 55 -1.41 0.53 -11.04
CA LEU A 55 -2.74 0.02 -11.32
C LEU A 55 -3.70 1.15 -11.71
N ALA A 56 -3.82 2.20 -10.89
CA ALA A 56 -4.69 3.34 -11.18
C ALA A 56 -4.35 4.00 -12.52
N THR A 57 -3.06 4.19 -12.81
CA THR A 57 -2.59 4.81 -14.04
C THR A 57 -2.94 3.96 -15.27
N GLN A 58 -2.70 2.65 -15.22
CA GLN A 58 -3.00 1.77 -16.34
C GLN A 58 -4.50 1.69 -16.64
N TYR A 59 -5.33 1.60 -15.61
CA TYR A 59 -6.77 1.64 -15.80
C TYR A 59 -7.24 3.00 -16.33
N ALA A 60 -6.64 4.11 -15.92
CA ALA A 60 -6.96 5.42 -16.44
C ALA A 60 -6.63 5.53 -17.94
N ILE A 61 -5.47 5.01 -18.37
CA ILE A 61 -5.07 4.98 -19.77
C ILE A 61 -6.04 4.15 -20.60
N VAL A 62 -6.29 2.90 -20.21
CA VAL A 62 -7.22 2.03 -20.94
C VAL A 62 -8.59 2.64 -21.05
N TRP A 63 -9.07 3.30 -20.00
CA TRP A 63 -10.39 3.92 -20.03
C TRP A 63 -10.42 5.24 -20.80
N SER A 64 -9.36 6.02 -20.79
CA SER A 64 -9.31 7.25 -21.58
C SER A 64 -9.25 6.98 -23.09
N ASP A 65 -8.67 5.85 -23.49
CA ASP A 65 -8.51 5.43 -24.89
C ASP A 65 -9.76 4.74 -25.48
N CYS A 66 -10.72 4.41 -24.63
CA CYS A 66 -12.00 3.83 -25.04
C CYS A 66 -12.80 4.81 -25.89
N ARG A 67 -12.90 4.59 -27.22
CA ARG A 67 -13.62 5.47 -28.14
C ARG A 67 -15.14 5.24 -28.10
N ASP A 68 -15.83 6.33 -28.01
CA ASP A 68 -17.18 6.66 -28.51
C ASP A 68 -18.41 5.89 -28.05
N ASP A 69 -18.34 4.68 -27.56
CA ASP A 69 -19.52 3.98 -27.08
C ASP A 69 -19.35 3.52 -25.63
N THR A 70 -20.19 4.07 -24.77
CA THR A 70 -20.24 3.69 -23.36
C THR A 70 -20.44 2.18 -23.17
N THR A 71 -21.13 1.51 -24.10
CA THR A 71 -21.40 0.08 -24.05
C THR A 71 -20.16 -0.75 -24.34
N SER A 72 -19.40 -0.38 -25.36
CA SER A 72 -18.15 -1.05 -25.73
C SER A 72 -17.09 -0.87 -24.66
N CYS A 73 -16.91 0.33 -24.17
CA CYS A 73 -16.06 0.66 -23.04
C CYS A 73 -16.43 -0.12 -21.79
N GLN A 74 -17.69 -0.21 -21.45
CA GLN A 74 -18.17 -0.98 -20.29
C GLN A 74 -17.87 -2.48 -20.44
N THR A 75 -18.06 -3.02 -21.63
CA THR A 75 -17.77 -4.43 -21.91
C THR A 75 -16.28 -4.72 -21.78
N GLU A 76 -15.44 -3.84 -22.30
CA GLU A 76 -13.98 -3.96 -22.18
C GLU A 76 -13.52 -3.83 -20.73
N LEU A 77 -14.02 -2.83 -20.02
CA LEU A 77 -13.71 -2.65 -18.58
C LEU A 77 -14.17 -3.83 -17.73
N ASN A 78 -15.32 -4.42 -18.03
CA ASN A 78 -15.77 -5.62 -17.35
C ASN A 78 -14.81 -6.81 -17.57
N THR A 79 -14.05 -6.81 -18.66
CA THR A 79 -12.98 -7.78 -18.89
C THR A 79 -11.76 -7.54 -18.02
N TYR A 80 -11.47 -6.27 -17.67
CA TYR A 80 -10.30 -5.88 -16.88
C TYR A 80 -10.58 -5.74 -15.37
N THR A 81 -11.84 -5.67 -14.95
CA THR A 81 -12.20 -5.54 -13.52
C THR A 81 -12.18 -6.84 -12.71
N PRO A 82 -12.25 -8.06 -13.27
CA PRO A 82 -12.09 -9.29 -12.52
C PRO A 82 -10.75 -9.37 -11.79
N ASP A 83 -10.71 -10.12 -10.70
CA ASP A 83 -9.51 -10.25 -9.86
C ASP A 83 -8.30 -10.81 -10.64
N ALA A 84 -8.54 -11.72 -11.60
CA ALA A 84 -7.48 -12.23 -12.48
C ALA A 84 -6.81 -11.12 -13.30
N ALA A 85 -7.59 -10.19 -13.86
CA ALA A 85 -7.06 -9.08 -14.63
C ALA A 85 -6.29 -8.08 -13.76
N LYS A 86 -6.80 -7.75 -12.57
CA LYS A 86 -6.08 -6.94 -11.58
C LYS A 86 -4.74 -7.56 -11.19
N GLY A 87 -4.70 -8.89 -11.00
CA GLY A 87 -3.47 -9.63 -10.71
C GLY A 87 -2.44 -9.58 -11.83
N ASN A 88 -2.85 -9.51 -13.09
CA ASN A 88 -1.93 -9.34 -14.21
C ASN A 88 -1.27 -7.95 -14.24
N VAL A 89 -2.01 -6.91 -13.84
CA VAL A 89 -1.50 -5.54 -13.80
C VAL A 89 -0.62 -5.29 -12.58
N ALA A 90 -0.99 -5.85 -11.44
CA ALA A 90 -0.29 -5.69 -10.17
C ALA A 90 -0.04 -7.06 -9.50
N PRO A 91 0.90 -7.86 -10.03
CA PRO A 91 1.08 -9.27 -9.63
C PRO A 91 1.53 -9.46 -8.19
N GLN A 92 2.03 -8.41 -7.55
CA GLN A 92 2.47 -8.46 -6.15
C GLN A 92 1.37 -8.08 -5.15
N LEU A 93 0.23 -7.61 -5.65
CA LEU A 93 -0.94 -7.30 -4.83
C LEU A 93 -1.92 -8.47 -4.85
N SER A 94 -2.55 -8.73 -3.71
CA SER A 94 -3.67 -9.67 -3.64
C SER A 94 -4.91 -9.02 -4.29
N PRO A 95 -5.42 -9.55 -5.40
CA PRO A 95 -6.50 -8.91 -6.16
C PRO A 95 -7.76 -8.67 -5.35
N SER A 96 -8.09 -9.57 -4.43
CA SER A 96 -9.26 -9.46 -3.55
C SER A 96 -9.20 -8.31 -2.54
N ARG A 97 -8.00 -7.73 -2.34
CA ARG A 97 -7.78 -6.56 -1.47
C ARG A 97 -7.72 -5.25 -2.24
N ILE A 98 -7.85 -5.31 -3.57
CA ILE A 98 -7.85 -4.13 -4.44
C ILE A 98 -9.30 -3.68 -4.61
N THR A 99 -9.56 -2.42 -4.27
CA THR A 99 -10.82 -1.74 -4.57
C THR A 99 -10.56 -0.73 -5.69
N LEU A 100 -11.33 -0.85 -6.77
CA LEU A 100 -11.31 0.09 -7.88
C LEU A 100 -12.61 0.90 -7.88
N GLN A 101 -12.47 2.21 -8.06
CA GLN A 101 -13.58 3.11 -8.36
C GLN A 101 -13.22 3.86 -9.64
N MET A 102 -14.14 3.89 -10.56
CA MET A 102 -13.92 4.52 -11.86
C MET A 102 -15.14 5.33 -12.22
N PHE A 103 -14.90 6.55 -12.73
CA PHE A 103 -15.95 7.46 -13.15
C PHE A 103 -15.61 8.03 -14.53
N GLN A 104 -16.59 8.05 -15.40
CA GLN A 104 -16.55 8.87 -16.60
C GLN A 104 -17.39 10.11 -16.35
N VAL A 105 -16.79 11.28 -16.52
CA VAL A 105 -17.41 12.55 -16.19
C VAL A 105 -17.36 13.45 -17.40
N ARG A 106 -18.49 13.99 -17.81
CA ARG A 106 -18.61 14.99 -18.89
C ARG A 106 -18.80 16.37 -18.28
N MET A 107 -18.04 17.32 -18.76
CA MET A 107 -18.19 18.71 -18.34
C MET A 107 -19.32 19.40 -19.14
N SER A 108 -20.19 20.12 -18.44
CA SER A 108 -21.21 21.00 -18.99
C SER A 108 -21.08 22.37 -18.32
N GLY A 109 -20.35 23.27 -18.97
CA GLY A 109 -19.85 24.47 -18.32
C GLY A 109 -18.91 24.12 -17.16
N THR A 110 -19.23 24.59 -15.98
CA THR A 110 -18.50 24.27 -14.74
C THR A 110 -19.08 23.08 -13.98
N THR A 111 -20.15 22.46 -14.49
CA THR A 111 -20.87 21.40 -13.79
C THR A 111 -20.44 20.04 -14.34
N PRO A 112 -19.81 19.16 -13.53
CA PRO A 112 -19.47 17.82 -13.93
C PRO A 112 -20.71 16.91 -13.86
N GLN A 113 -20.94 16.14 -14.91
CA GLN A 113 -22.00 15.13 -14.99
C GLN A 113 -21.37 13.74 -15.06
N VAL A 114 -21.70 12.89 -14.12
CA VAL A 114 -21.25 11.49 -14.12
C VAL A 114 -22.04 10.74 -15.18
N VAL A 115 -21.34 10.29 -16.23
CA VAL A 115 -21.92 9.49 -17.32
C VAL A 115 -21.89 8.01 -16.99
N TYR A 116 -20.83 7.57 -16.33
CA TYR A 116 -20.64 6.19 -15.93
C TYR A 116 -19.92 6.10 -14.58
N ALA A 117 -20.28 5.12 -13.77
CA ALA A 117 -19.66 4.82 -12.50
C ALA A 117 -19.42 3.31 -12.33
N TYR A 118 -18.24 2.96 -11.84
CA TYR A 118 -17.91 1.61 -11.39
C TYR A 118 -17.34 1.67 -9.95
N PRO A 119 -17.83 0.83 -9.04
CA PRO A 119 -19.00 -0.04 -9.19
C PRO A 119 -20.29 0.76 -9.43
N ALA A 120 -21.31 0.11 -9.97
CA ALA A 120 -22.59 0.75 -10.24
C ALA A 120 -23.17 1.40 -8.96
N GLY A 121 -23.62 2.65 -9.10
CA GLY A 121 -24.15 3.42 -7.96
C GLY A 121 -23.08 4.13 -7.11
N ALA A 122 -21.78 3.97 -7.43
CA ALA A 122 -20.74 4.77 -6.79
C ALA A 122 -20.89 6.25 -7.14
N THR A 123 -20.53 7.11 -6.20
CA THR A 123 -20.51 8.58 -6.40
C THR A 123 -19.09 9.09 -6.19
N PRO A 124 -18.63 10.01 -7.05
CA PRO A 124 -17.32 10.62 -6.86
C PRO A 124 -17.30 11.52 -5.63
N THR A 125 -16.18 11.58 -4.97
CA THR A 125 -15.95 12.47 -3.82
C THR A 125 -15.82 13.92 -4.28
N ALA A 126 -16.02 14.88 -3.35
CA ALA A 126 -15.83 16.30 -3.64
C ALA A 126 -14.42 16.62 -4.19
N ALA A 127 -13.37 15.95 -3.68
CA ALA A 127 -12.00 16.10 -4.14
C ALA A 127 -11.81 15.59 -5.58
N GLN A 128 -12.47 14.49 -5.96
CA GLN A 128 -12.44 13.96 -7.31
C GLN A 128 -13.17 14.89 -8.29
N ILE A 129 -14.29 15.45 -7.87
CA ILE A 129 -15.05 16.46 -8.66
C ILE A 129 -14.20 17.72 -8.87
N ASP A 130 -13.59 18.26 -7.84
CA ASP A 130 -12.70 19.43 -7.93
C ASP A 130 -11.50 19.17 -8.87
N ALA A 131 -10.91 17.97 -8.82
CA ALA A 131 -9.85 17.58 -9.74
C ALA A 131 -10.31 17.57 -11.20
N VAL A 132 -11.51 17.06 -11.48
CA VAL A 132 -12.10 17.08 -12.83
C VAL A 132 -12.35 18.50 -13.32
N GLN A 133 -12.94 19.36 -12.51
CA GLN A 133 -13.20 20.77 -12.86
C GLN A 133 -11.91 21.54 -13.22
N LYS A 134 -10.78 21.17 -12.61
CA LYS A 134 -9.47 21.78 -12.89
C LYS A 134 -8.77 21.19 -14.12
N THR A 135 -9.07 19.94 -14.47
CA THR A 135 -8.32 19.20 -15.47
C THR A 135 -9.06 19.05 -16.79
N VAL A 136 -10.39 18.94 -16.74
CA VAL A 136 -11.23 18.65 -17.91
C VAL A 136 -11.90 19.94 -18.40
N PRO A 137 -11.63 20.38 -19.64
CA PRO A 137 -12.28 21.55 -20.23
C PRO A 137 -13.80 21.36 -20.43
N ASP A 138 -14.50 22.48 -20.64
CA ASP A 138 -15.93 22.46 -20.97
C ASP A 138 -16.23 21.61 -22.22
N ARG A 139 -17.33 20.88 -22.14
CA ARG A 139 -17.84 19.97 -23.20
C ARG A 139 -16.95 18.75 -23.47
N GLN A 140 -15.90 18.58 -22.72
CA GLN A 140 -15.05 17.39 -22.82
C GLN A 140 -15.40 16.35 -21.76
N THR A 141 -14.95 15.14 -22.00
CA THR A 141 -15.13 14.01 -21.09
C THR A 141 -13.79 13.67 -20.44
N GLY A 142 -13.80 13.46 -19.15
CA GLY A 142 -12.67 12.99 -18.39
C GLY A 142 -12.98 11.66 -17.73
N VAL A 143 -11.93 10.96 -17.34
CA VAL A 143 -12.00 9.73 -16.56
C VAL A 143 -11.29 9.91 -15.22
N ILE A 144 -11.88 9.38 -14.18
CA ILE A 144 -11.28 9.32 -12.84
C ILE A 144 -11.14 7.85 -12.49
N VAL A 145 -9.96 7.44 -12.13
CA VAL A 145 -9.71 6.10 -11.61
C VAL A 145 -9.08 6.20 -10.24
N THR A 146 -9.68 5.57 -9.26
CA THR A 146 -9.15 5.44 -7.90
C THR A 146 -8.91 3.98 -7.61
N ALA A 147 -7.66 3.62 -7.35
CA ALA A 147 -7.28 2.31 -6.85
C ALA A 147 -6.91 2.43 -5.36
N THR A 148 -7.49 1.58 -4.55
CA THR A 148 -7.18 1.47 -3.12
C THR A 148 -6.79 0.04 -2.80
N TYR A 149 -5.72 -0.14 -2.05
CA TYR A 149 -5.28 -1.45 -1.60
C TYR A 149 -5.27 -1.53 -0.08
N ARG A 150 -5.87 -2.57 0.49
CA ARG A 150 -5.83 -2.82 1.93
C ARG A 150 -4.59 -3.62 2.28
N HIS A 151 -3.54 -2.91 2.70
CA HIS A 151 -2.32 -3.55 3.17
C HIS A 151 -2.47 -4.05 4.61
N SER A 152 -1.89 -5.21 4.91
CA SER A 152 -1.76 -5.71 6.28
C SER A 152 -0.28 -5.79 6.63
N LEU A 153 0.10 -5.23 7.76
CA LEU A 153 1.45 -5.35 8.27
C LEU A 153 1.78 -6.82 8.56
N MET A 154 3.00 -7.24 8.24
CA MET A 154 3.46 -8.62 8.42
C MET A 154 3.99 -8.84 9.84
N PHE A 155 4.85 -7.93 10.32
CA PHE A 155 5.55 -8.09 11.59
C PHE A 155 4.95 -7.23 12.70
N PHE A 156 4.46 -6.04 12.36
CA PHE A 156 4.03 -5.04 13.35
C PHE A 156 2.51 -4.95 13.51
N SER A 157 1.74 -5.86 12.94
CA SER A 157 0.27 -5.79 13.00
C SER A 157 -0.27 -5.69 14.44
N ALA A 158 0.25 -6.48 15.36
CA ALA A 158 -0.18 -6.47 16.77
C ALA A 158 0.30 -5.22 17.53
N LEU A 159 1.49 -4.71 17.21
CA LEU A 159 2.07 -3.53 17.86
C LEU A 159 1.51 -2.24 17.30
N ALA A 160 1.17 -2.20 16.03
CA ALA A 160 0.68 -1.02 15.35
C ALA A 160 -0.84 -0.83 15.47
N ALA A 161 -1.59 -1.90 15.71
CA ALA A 161 -3.05 -1.86 15.79
C ALA A 161 -3.62 -0.79 16.74
N PRO A 162 -3.04 -0.49 17.92
CA PRO A 162 -3.54 0.58 18.79
C PRO A 162 -3.17 1.99 18.30
N PHE A 163 -2.23 2.15 17.36
CA PHE A 163 -1.69 3.44 16.93
C PHE A 163 -2.00 3.80 15.48
N LEU A 164 -2.30 2.81 14.65
CA LEU A 164 -2.56 3.00 13.23
C LEU A 164 -4.00 2.66 12.91
N ASP A 165 -4.72 3.63 12.38
CA ASP A 165 -6.03 3.38 11.79
C ASP A 165 -5.86 2.48 10.56
N ALA A 166 -6.82 1.57 10.36
CA ALA A 166 -6.87 0.70 9.18
C ALA A 166 -6.85 1.49 7.85
N ALA A 167 -7.36 2.73 7.87
CA ALA A 167 -7.30 3.64 6.73
C ALA A 167 -5.88 4.12 6.41
N ALA A 168 -5.01 4.27 7.41
CA ALA A 168 -3.61 4.68 7.21
C ALA A 168 -2.77 3.62 6.48
N LEU A 169 -3.21 2.36 6.51
CA LEU A 169 -2.58 1.23 5.82
C LEU A 169 -3.25 0.89 4.48
N ALA A 170 -4.17 1.73 4.02
CA ALA A 170 -4.87 1.57 2.75
C ALA A 170 -4.43 2.66 1.75
N PRO A 171 -3.25 2.53 1.11
CA PRO A 171 -2.82 3.46 0.08
C PRO A 171 -3.88 3.56 -0.99
N SER A 172 -4.29 4.79 -1.28
CA SER A 172 -5.26 5.13 -2.31
C SER A 172 -4.61 6.07 -3.31
N TYR A 173 -4.77 5.76 -4.58
CA TYR A 173 -4.23 6.56 -5.65
C TYR A 173 -5.32 6.92 -6.64
N THR A 174 -5.47 8.22 -6.92
CA THR A 174 -6.48 8.74 -7.86
C THR A 174 -5.78 9.38 -9.06
N VAL A 175 -6.17 8.96 -10.24
CA VAL A 175 -5.72 9.53 -11.51
C VAL A 175 -6.93 10.15 -12.20
N THR A 176 -6.77 11.40 -12.65
CA THR A 176 -7.75 12.09 -13.50
C THR A 176 -7.10 12.33 -14.86
N GLN A 177 -7.75 11.87 -15.92
CA GLN A 177 -7.23 11.98 -17.27
C GLN A 177 -8.32 12.47 -18.21
N LEU A 178 -7.92 13.26 -19.20
CA LEU A 178 -8.80 13.66 -20.28
C LEU A 178 -9.07 12.46 -21.19
N LYS A 179 -10.31 12.29 -21.61
CA LYS A 179 -10.64 11.30 -22.64
C LYS A 179 -10.28 11.86 -24.01
N THR A 180 -9.43 11.15 -24.73
CA THR A 180 -8.98 11.50 -26.08
C THR A 180 -9.88 10.94 -27.16
#